data_efc6b71a09e73a91103f9dec8836a958
#
_entry.id   efc6b71a09e73a91103f9dec8836a958
#
_cell.length_a   1.000
_cell.length_b   1.000
_cell.length_c   1.000
_cell.angle_alpha   90.00
_cell.angle_beta   90.00
_cell.angle_gamma   90.00
#
_symmetry.space_group_name_H-M   'P 1'
#
loop_
_entity.id
_entity.type
_entity.pdbx_description
1 polymer ?
#
loop_
_entity_poly.entity_id
_entity_poly.type
_entity_poly.pdbx_seq_one_letter_code
_entity_poly.pdbx_strand_id
1 'polypeptide(L)'
;GLSGPDFDLLAMDHTIQAASGIMSVTGDADQPPGRAGGAPCDIMGGIHMYSGVLAALVGLNTTGKGTLVEISMMESMYFTLCSDFTAYHTLGELPPRNSARSPAAACPYGRYRCTDGWIAIISVAETHWQSILEVIGRTDLIGDPEFSRSTLRRKRESEVDAMIENWSSKLSRDEAYEQMRRNRIPVAPVRNLEEVRTNPHLHARGMLTYMDHPDMGEIVLPNSPMRFSDYDSSEVQFYPEVGVNNDDVYTNWLALSAEEIESLRQDHVI
;
A
#
# COMPACT_ATOMS: atom_id res chain seq x y z
N GLY A 1 9.34 10.58 -16.97
CA GLY A 1 8.47 11.35 -17.86
C GLY A 1 9.08 11.52 -19.24
N LEU A 2 8.30 11.97 -20.20
CA LEU A 2 8.78 12.17 -21.59
C LEU A 2 9.50 13.51 -21.78
N SER A 3 9.62 14.32 -20.75
CA SER A 3 10.26 15.64 -20.77
C SER A 3 11.04 15.90 -19.46
N GLY A 4 11.76 17.01 -19.43
CA GLY A 4 12.61 17.38 -18.30
C GLY A 4 14.06 16.92 -18.46
N PRO A 5 14.95 17.31 -17.53
CA PRO A 5 16.38 17.01 -17.63
C PRO A 5 16.72 15.52 -17.55
N ASP A 6 15.87 14.73 -16.88
CA ASP A 6 16.09 13.30 -16.60
C ASP A 6 15.17 12.39 -17.43
N PHE A 7 14.71 12.85 -18.60
CA PHE A 7 13.72 12.13 -19.41
C PHE A 7 14.24 10.80 -19.98
N ASP A 8 15.54 10.61 -20.06
CA ASP A 8 16.22 9.43 -20.62
C ASP A 8 16.75 8.46 -19.56
N LEU A 9 16.52 8.75 -18.27
CA LEU A 9 16.96 7.86 -17.20
C LEU A 9 16.11 6.60 -17.12
N LEU A 10 16.79 5.47 -16.91
CA LEU A 10 16.13 4.19 -16.67
C LEU A 10 15.45 4.18 -15.30
N ALA A 11 14.23 3.68 -15.25
CA ALA A 11 13.41 3.66 -14.06
C ALA A 11 12.93 2.23 -13.74
N MET A 12 13.09 1.83 -12.47
CA MET A 12 12.55 0.63 -11.88
C MET A 12 12.08 0.99 -10.48
N ASP A 13 11.14 0.23 -9.92
CA ASP A 13 10.57 0.50 -8.57
C ASP A 13 11.64 0.89 -7.55
N HIS A 14 12.70 0.09 -7.43
CA HIS A 14 13.75 0.31 -6.44
C HIS A 14 14.50 1.63 -6.66
N THR A 15 14.84 1.97 -7.91
CA THR A 15 15.55 3.23 -8.22
C THR A 15 14.65 4.43 -8.03
N ILE A 16 13.36 4.30 -8.32
CA ILE A 16 12.37 5.35 -8.07
C ILE A 16 12.10 5.53 -6.58
N GLN A 17 12.07 4.47 -5.77
CA GLN A 17 12.00 4.63 -4.31
C GLN A 17 13.16 5.47 -3.77
N ALA A 18 14.35 5.32 -4.32
CA ALA A 18 15.50 6.13 -3.94
C ALA A 18 15.37 7.58 -4.43
N ALA A 19 15.06 7.78 -5.72
CA ALA A 19 15.01 9.08 -6.35
C ALA A 19 13.83 9.96 -5.88
N SER A 20 12.67 9.36 -5.60
CA SER A 20 11.48 10.08 -5.14
C SER A 20 11.53 10.56 -3.68
N GLY A 21 12.53 10.11 -2.92
CA GLY A 21 12.65 10.43 -1.50
C GLY A 21 11.97 9.45 -0.54
N ILE A 22 11.22 8.45 -1.04
CA ILE A 22 10.51 7.48 -0.17
C ILE A 22 11.48 6.75 0.77
N MET A 23 12.68 6.40 0.29
CA MET A 23 13.68 5.77 1.14
C MET A 23 14.21 6.70 2.23
N SER A 24 14.23 8.02 1.97
CA SER A 24 14.71 9.01 2.95
C SER A 24 13.81 9.15 4.17
N VAL A 25 12.54 8.72 4.06
CA VAL A 25 11.54 8.74 5.14
C VAL A 25 11.19 7.34 5.65
N THR A 26 11.75 6.28 5.07
CA THR A 26 11.47 4.89 5.43
C THR A 26 12.59 4.31 6.30
N GLY A 27 12.22 3.66 7.40
CA GLY A 27 13.15 3.04 8.36
C GLY A 27 13.43 3.93 9.56
N ASP A 28 14.38 3.52 10.40
CA ASP A 28 14.80 4.24 11.61
C ASP A 28 16.03 5.13 11.32
N ALA A 29 16.21 6.19 12.11
CA ALA A 29 17.22 7.21 11.85
C ALA A 29 18.68 6.70 11.97
N ASP A 30 18.87 5.71 12.84
CA ASP A 30 20.18 5.07 13.12
C ASP A 30 20.53 3.95 12.12
N GLN A 31 19.63 3.64 11.20
CA GLN A 31 19.81 2.63 10.15
C GLN A 31 19.96 3.28 8.77
N PRO A 32 20.53 2.58 7.78
CA PRO A 32 20.49 3.04 6.40
C PRO A 32 19.06 3.30 5.92
N PRO A 33 18.84 4.17 4.91
CA PRO A 33 17.54 4.36 4.30
C PRO A 33 16.91 3.04 3.87
N GLY A 34 15.68 2.81 4.31
CA GLY A 34 14.96 1.55 4.07
C GLY A 34 14.15 1.57 2.80
N ARG A 35 14.01 0.40 2.17
CA ARG A 35 13.08 0.16 1.09
C ARG A 35 11.68 -0.13 1.66
N ALA A 36 10.63 0.50 1.12
CA ALA A 36 9.25 0.07 1.38
C ALA A 36 8.98 -1.31 0.77
N GLY A 37 8.21 -2.13 1.46
CA GLY A 37 7.84 -3.47 0.97
C GLY A 37 7.00 -3.45 -0.31
N GLY A 38 7.08 -4.51 -1.09
CA GLY A 38 6.41 -4.60 -2.39
C GLY A 38 7.06 -3.75 -3.47
N ALA A 39 6.25 -3.26 -4.42
CA ALA A 39 6.64 -2.39 -5.53
C ALA A 39 5.74 -1.13 -5.58
N PRO A 40 5.80 -0.24 -4.56
CA PRO A 40 4.87 0.88 -4.44
C PRO A 40 4.96 1.87 -5.59
N CYS A 41 6.13 2.08 -6.20
CA CYS A 41 6.29 3.01 -7.31
C CYS A 41 5.63 2.48 -8.58
N ASP A 42 5.79 1.20 -8.88
CA ASP A 42 5.13 0.54 -10.01
C ASP A 42 3.61 0.57 -9.84
N ILE A 43 3.12 0.20 -8.66
CA ILE A 43 1.68 0.17 -8.35
C ILE A 43 1.07 1.58 -8.41
N MET A 44 1.73 2.57 -7.83
CA MET A 44 1.23 3.97 -7.88
C MET A 44 1.25 4.52 -9.30
N GLY A 45 2.30 4.25 -10.07
CA GLY A 45 2.36 4.57 -11.50
C GLY A 45 1.22 3.93 -12.29
N GLY A 46 0.98 2.64 -12.06
CA GLY A 46 -0.11 1.89 -12.68
C GLY A 46 -1.49 2.43 -12.34
N ILE A 47 -1.76 2.77 -11.07
CA ILE A 47 -3.03 3.35 -10.64
C ILE A 47 -3.26 4.73 -11.28
N HIS A 48 -2.24 5.59 -11.33
CA HIS A 48 -2.34 6.88 -12.00
C HIS A 48 -2.55 6.73 -13.51
N MET A 49 -1.86 5.78 -14.17
CA MET A 49 -2.07 5.48 -15.59
C MET A 49 -3.50 5.00 -15.84
N TYR A 50 -4.00 4.06 -15.05
CA TYR A 50 -5.38 3.59 -15.13
C TYR A 50 -6.38 4.76 -15.00
N SER A 51 -6.21 5.63 -14.02
CA SER A 51 -7.06 6.79 -13.81
C SER A 51 -6.96 7.79 -14.96
N GLY A 52 -5.75 8.02 -15.48
CA GLY A 52 -5.51 8.90 -16.63
C GLY A 52 -6.17 8.38 -17.91
N VAL A 53 -6.09 7.07 -18.17
CA VAL A 53 -6.77 6.45 -19.33
C VAL A 53 -8.29 6.58 -19.20
N LEU A 54 -8.87 6.34 -18.03
CA LEU A 54 -10.32 6.53 -17.82
C LEU A 54 -10.74 7.98 -18.04
N ALA A 55 -9.97 8.94 -17.53
CA ALA A 55 -10.24 10.38 -17.77
C ALA A 55 -10.16 10.73 -19.26
N ALA A 56 -9.17 10.19 -19.98
CA ALA A 56 -9.04 10.37 -21.42
C ALA A 56 -10.21 9.77 -22.21
N LEU A 57 -10.71 8.59 -21.81
CA LEU A 57 -11.88 7.96 -22.42
C LEU A 57 -13.16 8.78 -22.20
N VAL A 58 -13.37 9.33 -21.01
CA VAL A 58 -14.48 10.27 -20.74
C VAL A 58 -14.33 11.53 -21.61
N GLY A 59 -13.12 12.08 -21.72
CA GLY A 59 -12.82 13.19 -22.60
C GLY A 59 -13.09 12.88 -24.08
N LEU A 60 -12.70 11.68 -24.56
CA LEU A 60 -12.97 11.22 -25.91
C LEU A 60 -14.48 11.17 -26.21
N ASN A 61 -15.28 10.61 -25.30
CA ASN A 61 -16.73 10.54 -25.45
C ASN A 61 -17.38 11.94 -25.51
N THR A 62 -16.79 12.94 -24.85
CA THR A 62 -17.32 14.31 -24.81
C THR A 62 -16.87 15.16 -26.01
N THR A 63 -15.61 15.02 -26.41
CA THR A 63 -14.97 15.90 -27.39
C THR A 63 -14.76 15.26 -28.75
N GLY A 64 -14.84 13.93 -28.85
CA GLY A 64 -14.52 13.16 -30.06
C GLY A 64 -13.00 13.13 -30.36
N LYS A 65 -12.13 13.61 -29.45
CA LYS A 65 -10.68 13.71 -29.68
C LYS A 65 -9.93 12.85 -28.68
N GLY A 66 -9.04 11.99 -29.19
CA GLY A 66 -8.08 11.25 -28.36
C GLY A 66 -6.96 12.16 -27.84
N THR A 67 -6.25 11.68 -26.83
CA THR A 67 -5.10 12.38 -26.23
C THR A 67 -4.02 11.40 -25.84
N LEU A 68 -2.79 11.88 -25.74
CA LEU A 68 -1.69 11.15 -25.12
C LEU A 68 -1.83 11.25 -23.59
N VAL A 69 -1.72 10.12 -22.93
CA VAL A 69 -1.63 10.07 -21.46
C VAL A 69 -0.20 9.69 -21.08
N GLU A 70 0.45 10.56 -20.33
CA GLU A 70 1.79 10.34 -19.80
C GLU A 70 1.74 10.29 -18.28
N ILE A 71 2.42 9.32 -17.67
CA ILE A 71 2.57 9.18 -16.22
C ILE A 71 4.03 8.88 -15.90
N SER A 72 4.57 9.58 -14.94
CA SER A 72 5.89 9.31 -14.36
C SER A 72 5.73 8.62 -13.00
N MET A 73 6.42 7.50 -12.79
CA MET A 73 6.43 6.81 -11.49
C MET A 73 6.94 7.72 -10.37
N MET A 74 7.98 8.51 -10.64
CA MET A 74 8.55 9.44 -9.65
C MET A 74 7.55 10.51 -9.23
N GLU A 75 6.83 11.10 -10.18
CA GLU A 75 5.79 12.10 -9.90
C GLU A 75 4.60 11.50 -9.15
N SER A 76 4.24 10.26 -9.47
CA SER A 76 3.18 9.52 -8.77
C SER A 76 3.50 9.32 -7.29
N MET A 77 4.79 9.17 -6.93
CA MET A 77 5.21 9.03 -5.54
C MET A 77 5.13 10.32 -4.73
N TYR A 78 5.15 11.50 -5.37
CA TYR A 78 5.04 12.78 -4.67
C TYR A 78 3.79 12.86 -3.79
N PHE A 79 2.65 12.36 -4.28
CA PHE A 79 1.39 12.37 -3.52
C PHE A 79 1.45 11.52 -2.25
N THR A 80 2.24 10.46 -2.23
CA THR A 80 2.42 9.62 -1.04
C THR A 80 3.24 10.32 0.05
N LEU A 81 4.04 11.31 -0.32
CA LEU A 81 4.91 12.09 0.56
C LEU A 81 4.32 13.45 0.97
N CYS A 82 3.06 13.75 0.62
CA CYS A 82 2.45 15.06 0.93
C CYS A 82 2.52 15.43 2.42
N SER A 83 2.35 14.45 3.32
CA SER A 83 2.43 14.69 4.77
C SER A 83 3.84 15.07 5.21
N ASP A 84 4.86 14.44 4.61
CA ASP A 84 6.27 14.71 4.93
C ASP A 84 6.68 16.08 4.40
N PHE A 85 6.27 16.46 3.19
CA PHE A 85 6.46 17.81 2.66
C PHE A 85 5.73 18.86 3.49
N THR A 86 4.51 18.59 3.95
CA THR A 86 3.78 19.50 4.84
C THR A 86 4.52 19.67 6.17
N ALA A 87 5.03 18.58 6.75
CA ALA A 87 5.83 18.63 7.96
C ALA A 87 7.11 19.46 7.75
N TYR A 88 7.82 19.24 6.64
CA TYR A 88 9.01 20.04 6.28
C TYR A 88 8.70 21.53 6.19
N HIS A 89 7.65 21.92 5.46
CA HIS A 89 7.27 23.32 5.31
C HIS A 89 6.81 23.96 6.64
N THR A 90 6.22 23.17 7.55
CA THR A 90 5.74 23.67 8.84
C THR A 90 6.85 23.80 9.87
N LEU A 91 7.78 22.84 9.89
CA LEU A 91 8.85 22.73 10.89
C LEU A 91 10.16 23.41 10.45
N GLY A 92 10.34 23.65 9.14
CA GLY A 92 11.57 24.16 8.55
C GLY A 92 12.68 23.12 8.38
N GLU A 93 12.46 21.90 8.85
CA GLU A 93 13.39 20.77 8.74
C GLU A 93 12.63 19.46 8.59
N LEU A 94 13.28 18.46 7.99
CA LEU A 94 12.72 17.10 7.96
C LEU A 94 12.95 16.43 9.32
N PRO A 95 11.89 15.91 9.96
CA PRO A 95 12.07 15.09 11.13
C PRO A 95 12.87 13.83 10.79
N PRO A 96 13.61 13.27 11.75
CA PRO A 96 14.34 12.04 11.54
C PRO A 96 13.38 10.88 11.18
N ARG A 97 13.89 9.95 10.36
CA ARG A 97 13.13 8.73 10.05
C ARG A 97 12.70 8.01 11.31
N ASN A 98 11.47 7.53 11.28
CA ASN A 98 10.92 6.69 12.33
C ASN A 98 10.00 5.64 11.71
N SER A 99 10.41 4.39 11.71
CA SER A 99 9.65 3.28 11.13
C SER A 99 8.31 3.01 11.82
N ALA A 100 8.12 3.55 13.02
CA ALA A 100 6.89 3.38 13.79
C ALA A 100 5.88 4.51 13.60
N ARG A 101 6.28 5.67 13.03
CA ARG A 101 5.46 6.90 13.08
C ARG A 101 5.58 7.77 11.85
N SER A 102 4.50 8.50 11.58
CA SER A 102 4.53 9.64 10.68
C SER A 102 4.83 10.94 11.45
N PRO A 103 5.63 11.86 10.89
CA PRO A 103 5.98 13.14 11.53
C PRO A 103 4.78 13.99 11.93
N ALA A 104 3.71 13.95 11.14
CA ALA A 104 2.49 14.74 11.36
C ALA A 104 1.40 13.97 12.12
N ALA A 105 1.68 12.74 12.60
CA ALA A 105 0.69 11.88 13.20
C ALA A 105 0.23 12.36 14.59
N ALA A 106 -0.98 11.97 14.93
CA ALA A 106 -1.51 12.08 16.28
C ALA A 106 -0.72 11.19 17.27
N CYS A 107 -0.84 11.45 18.56
CA CYS A 107 -0.24 10.61 19.60
C CYS A 107 -1.36 10.02 20.49
N PRO A 108 -1.38 8.69 20.74
CA PRO A 108 -0.45 7.70 20.24
C PRO A 108 -0.63 7.38 18.74
N TYR A 109 0.48 7.10 18.12
CA TYR A 109 0.57 6.53 16.77
C TYR A 109 1.83 5.67 16.75
N GLY A 110 1.70 4.37 16.73
CA GLY A 110 2.88 3.51 16.81
C GLY A 110 2.59 2.03 16.70
N ARG A 111 3.68 1.26 16.74
CA ARG A 111 3.64 -0.19 16.91
C ARG A 111 4.09 -0.54 18.32
N TYR A 112 3.41 -1.47 18.95
CA TYR A 112 3.62 -1.86 20.34
C TYR A 112 3.83 -3.37 20.42
N ARG A 113 4.80 -3.77 21.25
CA ARG A 113 5.19 -5.17 21.36
C ARG A 113 4.13 -5.96 22.11
N CYS A 114 3.86 -7.17 21.62
CA CYS A 114 3.08 -8.22 22.28
C CYS A 114 3.97 -9.45 22.53
N THR A 115 3.45 -10.48 23.18
CA THR A 115 4.20 -11.70 23.46
C THR A 115 4.63 -12.47 22.20
N ASP A 116 3.83 -12.37 21.14
CA ASP A 116 3.97 -13.11 19.87
C ASP A 116 4.14 -12.20 18.64
N GLY A 117 4.46 -10.92 18.83
CA GLY A 117 4.67 -9.98 17.73
C GLY A 117 4.32 -8.54 18.08
N TRP A 118 3.61 -7.84 17.21
CA TRP A 118 3.33 -6.40 17.31
C TRP A 118 1.91 -6.08 16.94
N ILE A 119 1.36 -5.05 17.59
CA ILE A 119 0.12 -4.37 17.17
C ILE A 119 0.43 -2.93 16.76
N ALA A 120 -0.32 -2.41 15.79
CA ALA A 120 -0.29 -1.01 15.41
C ALA A 120 -1.55 -0.31 15.95
N ILE A 121 -1.36 0.83 16.63
CA ILE A 121 -2.44 1.63 17.22
C ILE A 121 -2.32 3.06 16.72
N ILE A 122 -3.46 3.67 16.40
CA ILE A 122 -3.57 5.12 16.12
C ILE A 122 -4.72 5.74 16.88
N SER A 123 -4.48 6.92 17.48
CA SER A 123 -5.51 7.72 18.12
C SER A 123 -5.68 9.05 17.39
N VAL A 124 -6.71 9.14 16.53
CA VAL A 124 -7.02 10.37 15.77
C VAL A 124 -8.04 11.28 16.48
N ALA A 125 -8.79 10.74 17.45
CA ALA A 125 -9.77 11.49 18.24
C ALA A 125 -9.45 11.40 19.73
N GLU A 126 -9.79 12.43 20.50
CA GLU A 126 -9.55 12.42 21.95
C GLU A 126 -10.37 11.32 22.65
N THR A 127 -11.52 10.94 22.10
CA THR A 127 -12.31 9.79 22.58
C THR A 127 -11.54 8.47 22.45
N HIS A 128 -10.72 8.30 21.40
CA HIS A 128 -9.86 7.10 21.27
C HIS A 128 -8.82 7.07 22.40
N TRP A 129 -8.24 8.22 22.75
CA TRP A 129 -7.29 8.29 23.86
C TRP A 129 -7.93 7.91 25.19
N GLN A 130 -9.12 8.40 25.49
CA GLN A 130 -9.86 8.02 26.70
C GLN A 130 -10.12 6.51 26.75
N SER A 131 -10.60 5.95 25.65
CA SER A 131 -10.81 4.50 25.54
C SER A 131 -9.51 3.70 25.69
N ILE A 132 -8.39 4.21 25.15
CA ILE A 132 -7.07 3.57 25.35
C ILE A 132 -6.72 3.55 26.84
N LEU A 133 -6.88 4.67 27.56
CA LEU A 133 -6.61 4.74 28.99
C LEU A 133 -7.47 3.76 29.80
N GLU A 134 -8.73 3.61 29.43
CA GLU A 134 -9.62 2.62 30.05
C GLU A 134 -9.12 1.19 29.83
N VAL A 135 -8.78 0.85 28.59
CA VAL A 135 -8.28 -0.50 28.22
C VAL A 135 -6.97 -0.85 28.91
N ILE A 136 -6.03 0.10 28.96
CA ILE A 136 -4.71 -0.15 29.60
C ILE A 136 -4.72 0.03 31.13
N GLY A 137 -5.89 0.38 31.71
CA GLY A 137 -6.05 0.55 33.15
C GLY A 137 -5.43 1.84 33.72
N ARG A 138 -5.31 2.90 32.91
CA ARG A 138 -4.78 4.21 33.29
C ARG A 138 -5.87 5.27 33.37
N THR A 139 -6.99 4.91 33.97
CA THR A 139 -8.13 5.82 34.18
C THR A 139 -7.79 7.04 35.04
N ASP A 140 -6.72 6.99 35.81
CA ASP A 140 -6.14 8.11 36.57
C ASP A 140 -5.74 9.30 35.68
N LEU A 141 -5.46 9.07 34.40
CA LEU A 141 -5.08 10.10 33.43
C LEU A 141 -6.26 10.66 32.60
N ILE A 142 -7.47 10.14 32.82
CA ILE A 142 -8.66 10.68 32.13
C ILE A 142 -8.95 12.09 32.66
N GLY A 143 -8.91 13.07 31.75
CA GLY A 143 -9.08 14.48 32.10
C GLY A 143 -7.82 15.19 32.57
N ASP A 144 -6.68 14.51 32.65
CA ASP A 144 -5.40 15.14 32.96
C ASP A 144 -5.05 16.18 31.86
N PRO A 145 -4.82 17.46 32.26
CA PRO A 145 -4.50 18.53 31.32
C PRO A 145 -3.27 18.24 30.44
N GLU A 146 -2.26 17.52 30.96
CA GLU A 146 -1.01 17.24 30.25
C GLU A 146 -1.16 16.17 29.17
N PHE A 147 -2.20 15.33 29.25
CA PHE A 147 -2.54 14.30 28.26
C PHE A 147 -3.82 14.60 27.46
N SER A 148 -4.47 15.75 27.71
CA SER A 148 -5.79 16.08 27.19
C SER A 148 -5.84 16.30 25.66
N ARG A 149 -4.71 16.60 25.02
CA ARG A 149 -4.60 16.85 23.57
C ARG A 149 -3.44 16.07 22.97
N SER A 150 -3.62 15.62 21.73
CA SER A 150 -2.59 14.90 20.99
C SER A 150 -1.25 15.66 20.93
N THR A 151 -1.28 16.98 20.77
CA THR A 151 -0.06 17.82 20.74
C THR A 151 0.69 17.86 22.08
N LEU A 152 0.00 17.70 23.20
CA LEU A 152 0.61 17.62 24.53
C LEU A 152 1.19 16.21 24.76
N ARG A 153 0.42 15.17 24.42
CA ARG A 153 0.89 13.78 24.46
C ARG A 153 2.13 13.57 23.61
N ARG A 154 2.22 14.26 22.47
CA ARG A 154 3.40 14.19 21.60
C ARG A 154 4.68 14.69 22.29
N LYS A 155 4.58 15.67 23.17
CA LYS A 155 5.74 16.12 23.97
C LYS A 155 6.18 15.09 25.01
N ARG A 156 5.31 14.14 25.33
CA ARG A 156 5.51 13.03 26.27
C ARG A 156 5.40 11.66 25.59
N GLU A 157 5.74 11.63 24.32
CA GLU A 157 5.52 10.46 23.46
C GLU A 157 6.11 9.17 24.05
N SER A 158 7.32 9.23 24.53
CA SER A 158 7.98 8.06 25.15
C SER A 158 7.24 7.55 26.41
N GLU A 159 6.60 8.45 27.16
CA GLU A 159 5.79 8.07 28.32
C GLU A 159 4.48 7.41 27.89
N VAL A 160 3.83 7.96 26.88
CA VAL A 160 2.61 7.38 26.30
C VAL A 160 2.89 5.99 25.74
N ASP A 161 4.00 5.83 25.03
CA ASP A 161 4.38 4.53 24.49
C ASP A 161 4.69 3.50 25.57
N ALA A 162 5.46 3.89 26.59
CA ALA A 162 5.78 3.01 27.70
C ALA A 162 4.53 2.52 28.43
N MET A 163 3.51 3.37 28.59
CA MET A 163 2.22 2.96 29.18
C MET A 163 1.52 1.89 28.34
N ILE A 164 1.43 2.13 27.04
CA ILE A 164 0.77 1.18 26.13
C ILE A 164 1.56 -0.12 26.02
N GLU A 165 2.89 -0.04 25.91
CA GLU A 165 3.74 -1.22 25.79
C GLU A 165 3.78 -2.05 27.07
N ASN A 166 3.74 -1.42 28.25
CA ASN A 166 3.63 -2.13 29.52
C ASN A 166 2.34 -2.97 29.64
N TRP A 167 1.27 -2.57 28.95
CA TRP A 167 0.04 -3.34 28.86
C TRP A 167 0.14 -4.40 27.76
N SER A 168 0.49 -4.00 26.52
CA SER A 168 0.48 -4.90 25.35
C SER A 168 1.50 -6.03 25.42
N SER A 169 2.67 -5.79 26.03
CA SER A 169 3.74 -6.79 26.17
C SER A 169 3.37 -8.02 27.00
N LYS A 170 2.25 -7.97 27.72
CA LYS A 170 1.72 -9.08 28.53
C LYS A 170 0.68 -9.92 27.80
N LEU A 171 0.25 -9.49 26.62
CA LEU A 171 -0.83 -10.06 25.84
C LEU A 171 -0.33 -10.60 24.50
N SER A 172 -1.03 -11.55 23.93
CA SER A 172 -0.87 -11.89 22.52
C SER A 172 -1.42 -10.75 21.63
N ARG A 173 -0.99 -10.72 20.35
CA ARG A 173 -1.50 -9.76 19.38
C ARG A 173 -3.01 -9.79 19.26
N ASP A 174 -3.59 -11.00 19.26
CA ASP A 174 -5.04 -11.16 19.09
C ASP A 174 -5.80 -10.74 20.35
N GLU A 175 -5.30 -11.02 21.56
CA GLU A 175 -5.88 -10.53 22.82
C GLU A 175 -5.85 -9.00 22.90
N ALA A 176 -4.71 -8.39 22.59
CA ALA A 176 -4.56 -6.94 22.59
C ALA A 176 -5.46 -6.29 21.52
N TYR A 177 -5.50 -6.87 20.31
CA TYR A 177 -6.38 -6.44 19.23
C TYR A 177 -7.86 -6.48 19.65
N GLU A 178 -8.34 -7.59 20.22
CA GLU A 178 -9.74 -7.75 20.61
C GLU A 178 -10.16 -6.76 21.72
N GLN A 179 -9.28 -6.52 22.70
CA GLN A 179 -9.57 -5.54 23.76
C GLN A 179 -9.70 -4.13 23.20
N MET A 180 -8.77 -3.69 22.35
CA MET A 180 -8.81 -2.37 21.71
C MET A 180 -9.99 -2.24 20.74
N ARG A 181 -10.22 -3.25 19.89
CA ARG A 181 -11.30 -3.24 18.89
C ARG A 181 -12.69 -3.11 19.51
N ARG A 182 -12.94 -3.85 20.62
CA ARG A 182 -14.22 -3.77 21.34
C ARG A 182 -14.51 -2.37 21.88
N ASN A 183 -13.48 -1.62 22.19
CA ASN A 183 -13.56 -0.23 22.63
C ASN A 183 -13.45 0.77 21.47
N ARG A 184 -13.63 0.31 20.21
CA ARG A 184 -13.65 1.12 18.99
C ARG A 184 -12.37 1.94 18.76
N ILE A 185 -11.24 1.46 19.24
CA ILE A 185 -9.92 2.05 19.02
C ILE A 185 -9.38 1.50 17.68
N PRO A 186 -8.89 2.37 16.78
CA PRO A 186 -8.24 1.92 15.55
C PRO A 186 -6.94 1.17 15.86
N VAL A 187 -6.96 -0.14 15.64
CA VAL A 187 -5.88 -1.08 15.97
C VAL A 187 -5.83 -2.20 14.94
N ALA A 188 -4.65 -2.71 14.66
CA ALA A 188 -4.47 -3.92 13.87
C ALA A 188 -3.25 -4.71 14.35
N PRO A 189 -3.29 -6.06 14.35
CA PRO A 189 -2.09 -6.88 14.53
C PRO A 189 -1.20 -6.78 13.28
N VAL A 190 0.11 -6.73 13.48
CA VAL A 190 1.07 -6.82 12.38
C VAL A 190 1.13 -8.27 11.92
N ARG A 191 0.56 -8.56 10.77
CA ARG A 191 0.44 -9.90 10.20
C ARG A 191 1.58 -10.19 9.24
N ASN A 192 2.02 -11.44 9.20
CA ASN A 192 2.91 -11.93 8.16
C ASN A 192 2.13 -12.35 6.90
N LEU A 193 2.84 -12.67 5.81
CA LEU A 193 2.19 -13.02 4.53
C LEU A 193 1.37 -14.32 4.60
N GLU A 194 1.77 -15.30 5.43
CA GLU A 194 0.99 -16.52 5.62
C GLU A 194 -0.33 -16.25 6.31
N GLU A 195 -0.34 -15.40 7.33
CA GLU A 195 -1.56 -14.97 8.01
C GLU A 195 -2.49 -14.16 7.09
N VAL A 196 -1.91 -13.39 6.15
CA VAL A 196 -2.70 -12.66 5.14
C VAL A 196 -3.27 -13.63 4.10
N ARG A 197 -2.47 -14.58 3.62
CA ARG A 197 -2.88 -15.60 2.64
C ARG A 197 -4.09 -16.42 3.12
N THR A 198 -4.13 -16.73 4.41
CA THR A 198 -5.19 -17.53 5.03
C THR A 198 -6.29 -16.69 5.69
N ASN A 199 -6.31 -15.38 5.48
CA ASN A 199 -7.24 -14.48 6.16
C ASN A 199 -8.69 -14.72 5.71
N PRO A 200 -9.60 -15.18 6.59
CA PRO A 200 -10.97 -15.53 6.22
C PRO A 200 -11.77 -14.32 5.74
N HIS A 201 -11.47 -13.12 6.21
CA HIS A 201 -12.14 -11.91 5.74
C HIS A 201 -11.80 -11.60 4.28
N LEU A 202 -10.54 -11.74 3.88
CA LEU A 202 -10.12 -11.50 2.50
C LEU A 202 -10.72 -12.54 1.54
N HIS A 203 -10.78 -13.81 1.97
CA HIS A 203 -11.45 -14.87 1.21
C HIS A 203 -12.96 -14.63 1.11
N ALA A 204 -13.64 -14.34 2.21
CA ALA A 204 -15.08 -14.06 2.21
C ALA A 204 -15.45 -12.85 1.35
N ARG A 205 -14.53 -11.89 1.19
CA ARG A 205 -14.69 -10.75 0.28
C ARG A 205 -14.31 -11.06 -1.16
N GLY A 206 -13.86 -12.28 -1.48
CA GLY A 206 -13.35 -12.64 -2.79
C GLY A 206 -12.12 -11.83 -3.22
N MET A 207 -11.35 -11.31 -2.26
CA MET A 207 -10.09 -10.61 -2.54
C MET A 207 -8.95 -11.58 -2.81
N LEU A 208 -9.00 -12.75 -2.17
CA LEU A 208 -8.06 -13.85 -2.35
C LEU A 208 -8.81 -15.06 -2.91
N THR A 209 -8.26 -15.64 -3.98
CA THR A 209 -8.83 -16.80 -4.67
C THR A 209 -7.80 -17.91 -4.71
N TYR A 210 -8.21 -19.14 -4.32
CA TYR A 210 -7.40 -20.34 -4.53
C TYR A 210 -7.49 -20.78 -5.99
N MET A 211 -6.35 -21.14 -6.56
CA MET A 211 -6.25 -21.63 -7.93
C MET A 211 -5.23 -22.76 -8.00
N ASP A 212 -5.55 -23.79 -8.80
CA ASP A 212 -4.64 -24.89 -9.08
C ASP A 212 -3.71 -24.49 -10.25
N HIS A 213 -2.44 -24.20 -9.96
CA HIS A 213 -1.44 -23.90 -10.97
C HIS A 213 -0.80 -25.19 -11.47
N PRO A 214 -0.61 -25.39 -12.80
CA PRO A 214 -0.09 -26.63 -13.36
C PRO A 214 1.25 -27.07 -12.76
N ASP A 215 2.16 -26.13 -12.49
CA ASP A 215 3.51 -26.41 -12.02
C ASP A 215 3.71 -26.19 -10.51
N MET A 216 2.89 -25.34 -9.87
CA MET A 216 3.07 -24.94 -8.47
C MET A 216 2.04 -25.55 -7.52
N GLY A 217 1.03 -26.27 -8.02
CA GLY A 217 -0.09 -26.76 -7.23
C GLY A 217 -1.02 -25.62 -6.76
N GLU A 218 -1.69 -25.80 -5.63
CA GLU A 218 -2.61 -24.79 -5.11
C GLU A 218 -1.88 -23.49 -4.71
N ILE A 219 -2.25 -22.41 -5.35
CA ILE A 219 -1.75 -21.05 -5.06
C ILE A 219 -2.91 -20.12 -4.68
N VAL A 220 -2.59 -19.00 -4.05
CA VAL A 220 -3.56 -17.94 -3.72
C VAL A 220 -3.19 -16.69 -4.48
N LEU A 221 -4.10 -16.19 -5.29
CA LEU A 221 -3.93 -14.96 -6.05
C LEU A 221 -4.84 -13.85 -5.54
N PRO A 222 -4.37 -12.58 -5.54
CA PRO A 222 -5.21 -11.44 -5.25
C PRO A 222 -6.12 -11.13 -6.44
N ASN A 223 -7.37 -10.80 -6.15
CA ASN A 223 -8.34 -10.28 -7.11
C ASN A 223 -8.35 -8.74 -7.11
N SER A 224 -9.11 -8.12 -8.01
CA SER A 224 -9.30 -6.68 -8.03
C SER A 224 -9.97 -6.22 -6.70
N PRO A 225 -9.49 -5.12 -6.08
CA PRO A 225 -10.17 -4.51 -4.94
C PRO A 225 -11.44 -3.74 -5.35
N MET A 226 -11.65 -3.49 -6.64
CA MET A 226 -12.83 -2.77 -7.15
C MET A 226 -14.05 -3.69 -7.13
N ARG A 227 -15.16 -3.18 -6.64
CA ARG A 227 -16.44 -3.87 -6.55
C ARG A 227 -17.51 -3.01 -7.23
N PHE A 228 -18.29 -3.65 -8.10
CA PHE A 228 -19.41 -3.02 -8.78
C PHE A 228 -20.70 -3.74 -8.37
N SER A 229 -21.80 -3.00 -8.21
CA SER A 229 -23.09 -3.58 -7.78
C SER A 229 -23.77 -4.35 -8.91
N ASP A 230 -23.51 -3.96 -10.14
CA ASP A 230 -24.32 -4.35 -11.31
C ASP A 230 -23.63 -5.36 -12.23
N TYR A 231 -22.36 -5.70 -11.94
CA TYR A 231 -21.62 -6.73 -12.68
C TYR A 231 -20.49 -7.32 -11.83
N ASP A 232 -20.16 -8.56 -12.09
CA ASP A 232 -19.09 -9.27 -11.42
C ASP A 232 -17.73 -8.83 -11.95
N SER A 233 -16.72 -8.87 -11.09
CA SER A 233 -15.33 -8.73 -11.53
C SER A 233 -14.96 -9.94 -12.40
N SER A 234 -14.13 -9.70 -13.42
CA SER A 234 -13.57 -10.79 -14.21
C SER A 234 -12.82 -11.78 -13.32
N GLU A 235 -12.94 -13.06 -13.60
CA GLU A 235 -12.16 -14.09 -12.94
C GLU A 235 -10.67 -13.87 -13.19
N VAL A 236 -9.86 -14.11 -12.16
CA VAL A 236 -8.40 -14.14 -12.29
C VAL A 236 -8.04 -15.36 -13.13
N GLN A 237 -7.26 -15.13 -14.20
CA GLN A 237 -6.77 -16.18 -15.07
C GLN A 237 -5.25 -16.22 -15.04
N PHE A 238 -4.68 -17.39 -15.31
CA PHE A 238 -3.23 -17.51 -15.51
C PHE A 238 -2.82 -16.77 -16.79
N TYR A 239 -1.58 -16.29 -16.80
CA TYR A 239 -0.98 -15.79 -18.01
C TYR A 239 -0.92 -16.92 -19.05
N PRO A 240 -1.23 -16.65 -20.32
CA PRO A 240 -1.12 -17.63 -21.38
C PRO A 240 0.35 -17.93 -21.69
N GLU A 241 0.62 -19.09 -22.26
CA GLU A 241 1.95 -19.40 -22.81
C GLU A 241 2.36 -18.40 -23.90
N VAL A 242 3.67 -18.20 -24.06
CA VAL A 242 4.19 -17.29 -25.07
C VAL A 242 3.77 -17.78 -26.46
N GLY A 243 3.19 -16.89 -27.24
CA GLY A 243 2.78 -17.17 -28.62
C GLY A 243 1.44 -17.90 -28.77
N VAL A 244 0.70 -18.20 -27.68
CA VAL A 244 -0.59 -18.92 -27.75
C VAL A 244 -1.63 -18.19 -28.63
N ASN A 245 -1.57 -16.88 -28.73
CA ASN A 245 -2.47 -16.07 -29.54
C ASN A 245 -1.92 -15.73 -30.92
N ASN A 246 -0.75 -16.23 -31.31
CA ASN A 246 -0.12 -15.88 -32.61
C ASN A 246 -1.03 -16.16 -33.77
N ASP A 247 -1.64 -17.33 -33.82
CA ASP A 247 -2.50 -17.70 -34.94
C ASP A 247 -3.72 -16.79 -35.07
N ASP A 248 -4.37 -16.48 -33.94
CA ASP A 248 -5.52 -15.58 -33.94
C ASP A 248 -5.14 -14.15 -34.38
N VAL A 249 -4.07 -13.60 -33.81
CA VAL A 249 -3.63 -12.23 -34.11
C VAL A 249 -3.16 -12.11 -35.56
N TYR A 250 -2.31 -13.01 -36.02
CA TYR A 250 -1.77 -12.91 -37.39
C TYR A 250 -2.82 -13.20 -38.45
N THR A 251 -3.74 -14.14 -38.21
CA THR A 251 -4.82 -14.43 -39.15
C THR A 251 -5.92 -13.35 -39.09
N ASN A 252 -6.46 -13.06 -37.91
CA ASN A 252 -7.69 -12.27 -37.81
C ASN A 252 -7.44 -10.75 -37.75
N TRP A 253 -6.29 -10.31 -37.21
CA TRP A 253 -5.98 -8.90 -37.08
C TRP A 253 -5.11 -8.39 -38.24
N LEU A 254 -4.16 -9.20 -38.71
CA LEU A 254 -3.23 -8.81 -39.76
C LEU A 254 -3.59 -9.44 -41.14
N ALA A 255 -4.59 -10.33 -41.17
CA ALA A 255 -5.06 -10.99 -42.38
C ALA A 255 -3.96 -11.73 -43.14
N LEU A 256 -2.95 -12.29 -42.43
CA LEU A 256 -1.92 -13.13 -43.02
C LEU A 256 -2.50 -14.51 -43.37
N SER A 257 -2.02 -15.07 -44.47
CA SER A 257 -2.32 -16.44 -44.85
C SER A 257 -1.60 -17.47 -43.99
N ALA A 258 -2.09 -18.69 -43.94
CA ALA A 258 -1.44 -19.77 -43.23
C ALA A 258 0.01 -20.04 -43.73
N GLU A 259 0.27 -19.82 -45.01
CA GLU A 259 1.59 -19.97 -45.63
C GLU A 259 2.56 -18.91 -45.14
N GLU A 260 2.10 -17.65 -45.02
CA GLU A 260 2.91 -16.54 -44.48
C GLU A 260 3.23 -16.76 -43.01
N ILE A 261 2.25 -17.17 -42.18
CA ILE A 261 2.46 -17.50 -40.77
C ILE A 261 3.46 -18.64 -40.60
N GLU A 262 3.35 -19.70 -41.43
CA GLU A 262 4.29 -20.80 -41.38
C GLU A 262 5.72 -20.40 -41.80
N SER A 263 5.86 -19.52 -42.79
CA SER A 263 7.15 -18.93 -43.13
C SER A 263 7.77 -18.15 -41.98
N LEU A 264 6.98 -17.33 -41.26
CA LEU A 264 7.45 -16.57 -40.08
C LEU A 264 7.91 -17.49 -38.94
N ARG A 265 7.28 -18.67 -38.79
CA ARG A 265 7.71 -19.68 -37.81
C ARG A 265 9.04 -20.32 -38.22
N GLN A 266 9.18 -20.69 -39.46
CA GLN A 266 10.42 -21.29 -39.99
C GLN A 266 11.60 -20.31 -39.90
N ASP A 267 11.33 -19.03 -40.06
CA ASP A 267 12.33 -17.95 -39.93
C ASP A 267 12.56 -17.52 -38.46
N HIS A 268 11.92 -18.18 -37.49
CA HIS A 268 11.98 -17.86 -36.06
C HIS A 268 11.62 -16.40 -35.71
N VAL A 269 10.70 -15.82 -36.48
CA VAL A 269 10.18 -14.47 -36.21
C VAL A 269 9.04 -14.52 -35.20
N ILE A 270 8.25 -15.61 -35.21
CA ILE A 270 7.15 -15.89 -34.30
C ILE A 270 7.20 -17.31 -33.78
#